data_3fe851cd2b66640fa188eb4206ef9eae
#
_entry.id   3fe851cd2b66640fa188eb4206ef9eae
#
_cell.length_a   1.000
_cell.length_b   1.000
_cell.length_c   1.000
_cell.angle_alpha   90.00
_cell.angle_beta   90.00
_cell.angle_gamma   90.00
#
_symmetry.space_group_name_H-M   'P 1'
#
loop_
_entity.id
_entity.type
_entity.pdbx_description
1 polymer ?
#
loop_
_entity_poly.entity_id
_entity_poly.type
_entity_poly.pdbx_seq_one_letter_code
_entity_poly.pdbx_strand_id
1 'polypeptide(L)'
;MKVPVTQMMWKGRAISLCLLTLGLAVASLSGAAEPRPKPGAVIPSPAPTPAKPKPREPIQLGPSCVTAECHPNIAAGKFTHGPVNLRQCEPCHVPVNKQHDFSKDPKGRELCVLCHDVEKPKKVVHKPFALDCAQCHSPHGGDNRYFIQGGTGVEGCNRCHTDVRADLKFLHGPVTQGDCLACHSPHQSDNAKLLVDPPETQCVACHVDFLDKMKGAISVHEPAQKNCAGCHFPHGGATKSFVRAEGEKLCGICHQEFLAKTKKFKYPHMPMAEGKTCEHCHQPHSSMQKKLLAQNVSDLCISCHSKAVETKTRVLSDIGAQINNSKYQHGPLGQKNCVACHEGHGSDFPSILNKAFPDKFYTPFTDKAYDLCFECHDKKIVLKQRSTDTAFRNGDLNLHYLHVNNEKGRSCRACHHEHASNQPKHIREQVPFGRWLMRITFTKTNTGGGCATGCHEEYKYDREHSVTNKTEKRS
;
A
#
# COMPACT_ATOMS: atom_id res chain seq x y z
N MET A 1 -35.37 -26.40 -21.14
CA MET A 1 -34.43 -26.86 -22.17
C MET A 1 -33.11 -27.20 -21.50
N LYS A 2 -32.74 -28.47 -21.49
CA LYS A 2 -31.53 -28.99 -20.87
C LYS A 2 -30.37 -28.93 -21.87
N VAL A 3 -29.22 -28.44 -21.47
CA VAL A 3 -28.00 -28.48 -22.28
C VAL A 3 -27.01 -29.42 -21.57
N PRO A 4 -26.33 -30.34 -22.27
CA PRO A 4 -25.56 -31.42 -21.66
C PRO A 4 -24.13 -31.02 -21.32
N VAL A 5 -23.62 -31.62 -20.23
CA VAL A 5 -22.26 -31.60 -19.76
C VAL A 5 -21.40 -32.54 -20.60
N THR A 6 -20.31 -32.05 -21.19
CA THR A 6 -19.32 -32.89 -21.88
C THR A 6 -18.10 -33.06 -20.96
N GLN A 7 -17.88 -34.31 -20.58
CA GLN A 7 -16.63 -34.74 -19.89
C GLN A 7 -15.47 -34.71 -20.88
N MET A 8 -14.34 -34.17 -20.46
CA MET A 8 -13.10 -34.26 -21.21
C MET A 8 -12.05 -35.06 -20.40
N MET A 9 -11.74 -36.21 -20.94
CA MET A 9 -10.84 -37.23 -20.39
C MET A 9 -9.36 -36.77 -20.38
N TRP A 10 -8.70 -36.99 -19.26
CA TRP A 10 -7.27 -36.85 -19.08
C TRP A 10 -6.53 -38.05 -19.69
N LYS A 11 -5.62 -37.80 -20.62
CA LYS A 11 -4.60 -38.78 -21.04
C LYS A 11 -3.27 -38.43 -20.38
N GLY A 12 -2.79 -39.34 -19.54
CA GLY A 12 -1.49 -39.27 -18.91
C GLY A 12 -0.35 -39.46 -19.93
N ARG A 13 0.76 -38.78 -19.69
CA ARG A 13 2.07 -39.08 -20.29
C ARG A 13 3.11 -39.21 -19.20
N ALA A 14 3.90 -40.29 -19.41
CA ALA A 14 4.91 -40.79 -18.54
C ALA A 14 6.07 -39.82 -18.26
N ILE A 15 6.55 -39.86 -17.03
CA ILE A 15 7.73 -39.15 -16.52
C ILE A 15 8.95 -39.99 -16.81
N SER A 16 9.87 -39.43 -17.56
CA SER A 16 11.22 -40.00 -17.76
C SER A 16 12.13 -39.62 -16.60
N LEU A 17 12.65 -40.64 -15.94
CA LEU A 17 13.54 -40.58 -14.78
C LEU A 17 14.97 -40.26 -15.26
N CYS A 18 15.50 -39.09 -14.92
CA CYS A 18 16.89 -38.76 -15.15
C CYS A 18 17.64 -38.80 -13.80
N LEU A 19 18.42 -39.86 -13.61
CA LEU A 19 19.36 -40.02 -12.50
C LEU A 19 20.55 -39.07 -12.70
N LEU A 20 20.72 -38.13 -11.78
CA LEU A 20 21.94 -37.34 -11.64
C LEU A 20 22.56 -37.60 -10.27
N THR A 21 23.79 -38.09 -10.35
CA THR A 21 24.70 -38.54 -9.30
C THR A 21 25.00 -37.44 -8.29
N LEU A 22 24.84 -37.77 -7.01
CA LEU A 22 25.28 -36.98 -5.86
C LEU A 22 26.78 -37.06 -5.72
N GLY A 23 27.52 -35.98 -5.90
CA GLY A 23 28.88 -35.78 -5.43
C GLY A 23 28.89 -35.43 -3.95
N LEU A 24 29.39 -36.33 -3.11
CA LEU A 24 29.68 -36.05 -1.70
C LEU A 24 30.85 -35.06 -1.59
N ALA A 25 30.59 -33.85 -1.14
CA ALA A 25 31.60 -32.95 -0.59
C ALA A 25 31.76 -33.23 0.91
N VAL A 26 32.90 -33.88 1.25
CA VAL A 26 33.33 -34.08 2.63
C VAL A 26 33.81 -32.72 3.17
N ALA A 27 33.03 -32.08 4.02
CA ALA A 27 33.49 -30.93 4.81
C ALA A 27 34.29 -31.42 6.00
N SER A 28 35.56 -31.15 5.99
CA SER A 28 36.48 -31.43 7.10
C SER A 28 36.11 -30.52 8.29
N LEU A 29 35.52 -31.09 9.32
CA LEU A 29 35.41 -30.48 10.64
C LEU A 29 36.79 -30.49 11.31
N SER A 30 37.47 -29.36 11.32
CA SER A 30 38.62 -29.11 12.19
C SER A 30 38.12 -29.02 13.62
N GLY A 31 38.23 -30.11 14.35
CA GLY A 31 38.04 -30.17 15.78
C GLY A 31 39.10 -29.32 16.49
N ALA A 32 38.67 -28.26 17.19
CA ALA A 32 39.48 -27.58 18.16
C ALA A 32 39.71 -28.54 19.32
N ALA A 33 40.96 -28.95 19.51
CA ALA A 33 41.38 -29.78 20.64
C ALA A 33 41.22 -28.97 21.95
N GLU A 34 40.45 -29.51 22.89
CA GLU A 34 40.43 -29.01 24.27
C GLU A 34 41.84 -29.12 24.88
N PRO A 35 42.28 -28.12 25.64
CA PRO A 35 43.58 -28.18 26.31
C PRO A 35 43.56 -29.23 27.41
N ARG A 36 44.50 -30.18 27.35
CA ARG A 36 44.72 -31.17 28.44
C ARG A 36 44.97 -30.44 29.77
N PRO A 37 44.35 -30.89 30.88
CA PRO A 37 44.63 -30.36 32.20
C PRO A 37 46.09 -30.65 32.58
N LYS A 38 46.76 -29.67 33.15
CA LYS A 38 48.12 -29.83 33.68
C LYS A 38 48.14 -30.83 34.81
N PRO A 39 49.16 -31.72 34.91
CA PRO A 39 49.27 -32.64 36.04
C PRO A 39 49.60 -31.82 37.33
N GLY A 40 48.74 -31.96 38.31
CA GLY A 40 48.94 -31.32 39.63
C GLY A 40 47.74 -30.59 40.22
N ALA A 41 46.57 -30.53 39.53
CA ALA A 41 45.38 -29.98 40.13
C ALA A 41 44.79 -30.95 41.12
N VAL A 42 44.86 -30.63 42.40
CA VAL A 42 44.18 -31.33 43.50
C VAL A 42 42.68 -31.17 43.27
N ILE A 43 41.99 -32.26 42.97
CA ILE A 43 40.52 -32.27 42.86
C ILE A 43 40.00 -32.00 44.28
N PRO A 44 39.24 -30.91 44.50
CA PRO A 44 38.59 -30.69 45.79
C PRO A 44 37.59 -31.84 46.00
N SER A 45 37.67 -32.46 47.18
CA SER A 45 36.74 -33.48 47.66
C SER A 45 35.29 -32.97 47.47
N PRO A 46 34.33 -33.78 46.92
CA PRO A 46 32.98 -33.35 46.75
C PRO A 46 32.43 -32.85 48.08
N ALA A 47 31.84 -31.64 48.04
CA ALA A 47 31.17 -31.10 49.23
C ALA A 47 30.14 -32.09 49.75
N PRO A 48 29.99 -32.26 51.09
CA PRO A 48 29.06 -33.17 51.66
C PRO A 48 27.65 -32.88 51.13
N THR A 49 27.01 -33.88 50.59
CA THR A 49 25.59 -33.81 50.13
C THR A 49 24.75 -33.20 51.24
N PRO A 50 24.02 -32.13 51.05
CA PRO A 50 23.17 -31.54 52.07
C PRO A 50 22.26 -32.64 52.64
N ALA A 51 22.31 -32.82 53.95
CA ALA A 51 21.49 -33.80 54.66
C ALA A 51 20.01 -33.55 54.27
N LYS A 52 19.28 -34.61 53.91
CA LYS A 52 17.83 -34.52 53.69
C LYS A 52 17.22 -33.79 54.88
N PRO A 53 16.45 -32.75 54.70
CA PRO A 53 15.80 -32.04 55.78
C PRO A 53 15.00 -33.04 56.59
N LYS A 54 15.18 -33.06 57.88
CA LYS A 54 14.37 -33.91 58.79
C LYS A 54 12.89 -33.61 58.52
N PRO A 55 12.00 -34.62 58.47
CA PRO A 55 10.58 -34.37 58.37
C PRO A 55 10.17 -33.38 59.45
N ARG A 56 9.60 -32.24 59.04
CA ARG A 56 9.04 -31.31 60.04
C ARG A 56 7.88 -31.98 60.74
N GLU A 57 7.80 -31.85 62.03
CA GLU A 57 6.64 -32.28 62.78
C GLU A 57 5.38 -31.60 62.22
N PRO A 58 4.24 -32.30 62.13
CA PRO A 58 3.01 -31.72 61.62
C PRO A 58 2.57 -30.56 62.49
N ILE A 59 2.43 -29.38 61.89
CA ILE A 59 1.93 -28.17 62.57
C ILE A 59 0.45 -28.38 62.86
N GLN A 60 0.07 -28.32 64.13
CA GLN A 60 -1.33 -28.37 64.57
C GLN A 60 -1.95 -26.98 64.31
N LEU A 61 -3.16 -26.94 63.74
CA LEU A 61 -3.86 -25.69 63.49
C LEU A 61 -4.43 -25.11 64.76
N GLY A 62 -4.14 -23.85 65.02
CA GLY A 62 -4.73 -23.02 66.06
C GLY A 62 -6.13 -22.52 65.66
N PRO A 63 -6.79 -21.76 66.54
CA PRO A 63 -8.14 -21.23 66.31
C PRO A 63 -8.20 -20.14 65.22
N SER A 64 -7.07 -19.63 64.80
CA SER A 64 -6.95 -18.62 63.71
C SER A 64 -5.67 -18.84 62.90
N CYS A 65 -5.79 -18.69 61.58
CA CYS A 65 -4.66 -18.73 60.67
C CYS A 65 -3.87 -17.41 60.68
N VAL A 66 -4.52 -16.30 61.00
CA VAL A 66 -3.92 -14.96 61.01
C VAL A 66 -3.53 -14.58 62.42
N THR A 67 -2.30 -14.84 62.77
CA THR A 67 -1.64 -14.48 64.05
C THR A 67 -0.34 -13.78 63.72
N ALA A 68 0.29 -13.20 64.75
CA ALA A 68 1.61 -12.62 64.60
C ALA A 68 2.69 -13.64 64.17
N GLU A 69 2.48 -14.88 64.46
CA GLU A 69 3.43 -15.97 64.21
C GLU A 69 3.15 -16.74 62.88
N CYS A 70 1.87 -16.79 62.42
CA CYS A 70 1.49 -17.66 61.33
C CYS A 70 1.36 -16.88 60.01
N HIS A 71 0.28 -16.18 59.78
CA HIS A 71 0.05 -15.46 58.50
C HIS A 71 -0.25 -13.97 58.73
N PRO A 72 0.67 -13.19 59.34
CA PRO A 72 0.38 -11.83 59.78
C PRO A 72 0.06 -10.88 58.62
N ASN A 73 0.63 -11.11 57.44
CA ASN A 73 0.59 -10.20 56.29
C ASN A 73 -0.34 -10.69 55.15
N ILE A 74 -1.15 -11.74 55.37
CA ILE A 74 -1.96 -12.33 54.29
C ILE A 74 -2.98 -11.37 53.69
N ALA A 75 -3.39 -10.34 54.44
CA ALA A 75 -4.33 -9.29 54.04
C ALA A 75 -3.68 -7.88 53.99
N ALA A 76 -2.36 -7.79 53.87
CA ALA A 76 -1.64 -6.53 53.97
C ALA A 76 -1.71 -5.66 52.69
N GLY A 77 -2.25 -6.13 51.58
CA GLY A 77 -2.37 -5.38 50.32
C GLY A 77 -3.46 -4.27 50.39
N LYS A 78 -3.33 -3.27 49.52
CA LYS A 78 -4.30 -2.17 49.39
C LYS A 78 -5.73 -2.66 49.10
N PHE A 79 -5.85 -3.78 48.44
CA PHE A 79 -7.11 -4.43 48.11
C PHE A 79 -7.06 -5.87 48.65
N THR A 80 -8.04 -6.27 49.45
CA THR A 80 -8.12 -7.61 50.05
C THR A 80 -9.33 -8.32 49.48
N HIS A 81 -9.15 -9.61 49.15
CA HIS A 81 -10.27 -10.46 48.70
C HIS A 81 -11.28 -10.62 49.82
N GLY A 82 -12.57 -10.61 49.50
CA GLY A 82 -13.66 -10.65 50.49
C GLY A 82 -13.52 -11.71 51.58
N PRO A 83 -13.40 -12.99 51.23
CA PRO A 83 -13.20 -14.08 52.22
C PRO A 83 -11.98 -13.85 53.11
N VAL A 84 -10.85 -13.39 52.55
CA VAL A 84 -9.62 -13.11 53.29
C VAL A 84 -9.79 -11.95 54.27
N ASN A 85 -10.51 -10.90 53.84
CA ASN A 85 -10.84 -9.77 54.71
C ASN A 85 -11.71 -10.19 55.91
N LEU A 86 -12.58 -11.17 55.70
CA LEU A 86 -13.42 -11.75 56.75
C LEU A 86 -12.72 -12.87 57.51
N ARG A 87 -11.45 -13.16 57.22
CA ARG A 87 -10.66 -14.28 57.79
C ARG A 87 -11.29 -15.66 57.58
N GLN A 88 -12.06 -15.82 56.51
CA GLN A 88 -12.69 -17.07 56.10
C GLN A 88 -11.72 -17.82 55.18
N CYS A 89 -10.88 -18.65 55.77
CA CYS A 89 -9.84 -19.37 55.04
C CYS A 89 -10.34 -20.74 54.51
N GLU A 90 -11.22 -21.38 55.24
CA GLU A 90 -11.69 -22.74 54.99
C GLU A 90 -12.49 -22.95 53.69
N PRO A 91 -13.20 -21.97 53.14
CA PRO A 91 -13.86 -22.14 51.84
C PRO A 91 -12.89 -22.49 50.69
N CYS A 92 -11.61 -22.10 50.85
CA CYS A 92 -10.56 -22.35 49.85
C CYS A 92 -9.53 -23.36 50.34
N HIS A 93 -9.25 -23.39 51.65
CA HIS A 93 -8.25 -24.25 52.29
C HIS A 93 -8.90 -25.24 53.21
N VAL A 94 -8.86 -26.51 52.80
CA VAL A 94 -9.44 -27.60 53.59
C VAL A 94 -8.33 -28.42 54.26
N PRO A 95 -8.08 -28.18 55.55
CA PRO A 95 -6.98 -28.83 56.23
C PRO A 95 -7.24 -30.34 56.40
N VAL A 96 -6.22 -31.15 56.12
CA VAL A 96 -6.28 -32.59 56.26
C VAL A 96 -5.98 -32.95 57.72
N ASN A 97 -6.89 -33.69 58.37
CA ASN A 97 -6.71 -34.15 59.75
C ASN A 97 -6.43 -33.04 60.78
N LYS A 98 -6.98 -31.83 60.58
CA LYS A 98 -6.70 -30.63 61.40
C LYS A 98 -5.20 -30.27 61.50
N GLN A 99 -4.42 -30.67 60.51
CA GLN A 99 -3.03 -30.36 60.40
C GLN A 99 -2.84 -29.31 59.29
N HIS A 100 -1.70 -28.62 59.28
CA HIS A 100 -1.32 -27.66 58.23
C HIS A 100 -0.92 -28.42 56.92
N ASP A 101 -1.85 -29.17 56.41
CA ASP A 101 -1.77 -29.92 55.15
C ASP A 101 -2.99 -29.60 54.29
N PHE A 102 -2.75 -28.91 53.15
CA PHE A 102 -3.72 -28.46 52.20
C PHE A 102 -3.57 -29.15 50.84
N SER A 103 -3.01 -30.37 50.87
CA SER A 103 -2.75 -31.17 49.66
C SER A 103 -4.02 -31.52 48.87
N LYS A 104 -5.19 -31.45 49.53
CA LYS A 104 -6.49 -31.74 48.96
C LYS A 104 -7.30 -30.51 48.54
N ASP A 105 -6.70 -29.32 48.66
CA ASP A 105 -7.37 -28.10 48.20
C ASP A 105 -7.77 -28.20 46.73
N PRO A 106 -8.95 -27.71 46.33
CA PRO A 106 -9.28 -27.54 44.94
C PRO A 106 -8.22 -26.66 44.25
N LYS A 107 -7.87 -26.99 43.02
CA LYS A 107 -6.81 -26.31 42.31
C LYS A 107 -7.34 -25.66 41.04
N GLY A 108 -6.65 -24.57 40.62
CA GLY A 108 -6.92 -23.89 39.38
C GLY A 108 -8.28 -23.18 39.34
N ARG A 109 -8.84 -23.13 38.16
CA ARG A 109 -10.09 -22.41 37.89
C ARG A 109 -11.30 -22.92 38.69
N GLU A 110 -11.37 -24.22 38.94
CA GLU A 110 -12.51 -24.84 39.62
C GLU A 110 -12.80 -24.25 41.01
N LEU A 111 -11.77 -23.88 41.74
CA LEU A 111 -11.91 -23.23 43.05
C LEU A 111 -12.62 -21.86 42.91
N CYS A 112 -12.26 -21.08 41.94
CA CYS A 112 -12.77 -19.71 41.78
C CYS A 112 -14.24 -19.69 41.33
N VAL A 113 -14.64 -20.61 40.46
CA VAL A 113 -16.01 -20.68 39.91
C VAL A 113 -17.06 -21.21 40.90
N LEU A 114 -16.64 -21.64 42.08
CA LEU A 114 -17.59 -21.93 43.17
C LEU A 114 -18.37 -20.69 43.62
N CYS A 115 -17.78 -19.50 43.47
CA CYS A 115 -18.34 -18.22 43.90
C CYS A 115 -18.41 -17.16 42.77
N HIS A 116 -17.54 -17.29 41.75
CA HIS A 116 -17.48 -16.35 40.67
C HIS A 116 -18.15 -16.89 39.41
N ASP A 117 -19.13 -16.14 38.91
CA ASP A 117 -19.73 -16.44 37.62
C ASP A 117 -18.71 -16.13 36.50
N VAL A 118 -18.54 -17.09 35.63
CA VAL A 118 -17.69 -16.96 34.46
C VAL A 118 -18.55 -16.96 33.21
N GLU A 119 -18.38 -15.94 32.38
CA GLU A 119 -19.10 -15.87 31.12
C GLU A 119 -18.97 -17.15 30.30
N LYS A 120 -19.99 -17.47 29.52
CA LYS A 120 -19.94 -18.56 28.54
C LYS A 120 -18.71 -18.46 27.65
N PRO A 121 -18.10 -19.58 27.29
CA PRO A 121 -16.91 -19.55 26.43
C PRO A 121 -17.17 -18.83 25.11
N LYS A 122 -16.32 -17.87 24.78
CA LYS A 122 -16.29 -17.16 23.49
C LYS A 122 -15.39 -17.89 22.50
N LYS A 123 -15.35 -17.44 21.23
CA LYS A 123 -14.60 -18.11 20.15
C LYS A 123 -13.09 -18.19 20.41
N VAL A 124 -12.53 -17.17 21.06
CA VAL A 124 -11.11 -17.09 21.40
C VAL A 124 -10.99 -16.92 22.89
N VAL A 125 -10.37 -17.89 23.54
CA VAL A 125 -10.15 -17.91 24.98
C VAL A 125 -8.66 -17.73 25.26
N HIS A 126 -8.30 -16.82 26.15
CA HIS A 126 -6.92 -16.65 26.59
C HIS A 126 -6.51 -17.89 27.41
N LYS A 127 -5.42 -18.54 27.02
CA LYS A 127 -5.01 -19.82 27.60
C LYS A 127 -4.90 -19.80 29.13
N PRO A 128 -4.25 -18.81 29.80
CA PRO A 128 -4.21 -18.71 31.25
C PRO A 128 -5.60 -18.64 31.88
N PHE A 129 -6.52 -17.90 31.30
CA PHE A 129 -7.92 -17.82 31.79
C PHE A 129 -8.65 -19.15 31.74
N ALA A 130 -8.36 -20.03 30.78
CA ALA A 130 -8.94 -21.35 30.70
C ALA A 130 -8.39 -22.32 31.76
N LEU A 131 -7.17 -22.08 32.23
CA LEU A 131 -6.46 -22.99 33.11
C LEU A 131 -6.57 -22.62 34.59
N ASP A 132 -6.16 -21.41 34.95
CA ASP A 132 -6.05 -21.00 36.35
C ASP A 132 -6.08 -19.46 36.48
N CYS A 133 -7.06 -18.98 37.23
CA CYS A 133 -7.23 -17.54 37.50
C CYS A 133 -6.06 -16.98 38.33
N ALA A 134 -5.44 -17.80 39.19
CA ALA A 134 -4.33 -17.39 40.02
C ALA A 134 -3.02 -17.14 39.25
N GLN A 135 -2.97 -17.44 37.94
CA GLN A 135 -1.83 -17.05 37.12
C GLN A 135 -1.74 -15.53 36.96
N CYS A 136 -2.86 -14.83 37.04
CA CYS A 136 -2.95 -13.38 36.92
C CYS A 136 -3.46 -12.72 38.21
N HIS A 137 -4.40 -13.30 38.90
CA HIS A 137 -5.01 -12.75 40.10
C HIS A 137 -4.40 -13.39 41.37
N SER A 138 -4.08 -12.52 42.35
CA SER A 138 -3.74 -13.02 43.69
C SER A 138 -5.04 -13.33 44.45
N PRO A 139 -5.28 -14.57 44.89
CA PRO A 139 -6.53 -14.95 45.56
C PRO A 139 -6.68 -14.32 46.96
N HIS A 140 -5.61 -13.84 47.55
CA HIS A 140 -5.66 -13.20 48.88
C HIS A 140 -5.85 -11.68 48.81
N GLY A 141 -5.42 -11.05 47.73
CA GLY A 141 -5.45 -9.61 47.56
C GLY A 141 -4.13 -9.07 47.02
N GLY A 142 -3.95 -7.76 47.03
CA GLY A 142 -2.74 -7.12 46.53
C GLY A 142 -2.90 -5.61 46.42
N ASP A 143 -1.91 -4.93 45.85
CA ASP A 143 -1.88 -3.46 45.72
C ASP A 143 -2.57 -2.97 44.47
N ASN A 144 -2.86 -3.86 43.52
CA ASN A 144 -3.51 -3.53 42.27
C ASN A 144 -5.01 -3.89 42.31
N ARG A 145 -5.84 -3.09 41.60
CA ARG A 145 -7.26 -3.37 41.43
C ARG A 145 -7.47 -4.74 40.79
N TYR A 146 -8.51 -5.45 41.16
CA TYR A 146 -8.78 -6.84 40.75
C TYR A 146 -7.66 -7.82 41.13
N PHE A 147 -6.79 -7.44 42.09
CA PHE A 147 -5.70 -8.29 42.61
C PHE A 147 -4.71 -8.75 41.50
N ILE A 148 -4.56 -7.98 40.41
CA ILE A 148 -3.70 -8.36 39.31
C ILE A 148 -2.22 -8.30 39.76
N GLN A 149 -1.54 -9.41 39.61
CA GLN A 149 -0.10 -9.50 39.87
C GLN A 149 0.68 -8.78 38.80
N GLY A 150 1.47 -7.77 39.16
CA GLY A 150 2.21 -6.91 38.24
C GLY A 150 1.40 -5.77 37.64
N GLY A 151 0.09 -5.63 38.00
CA GLY A 151 -0.77 -4.56 37.49
C GLY A 151 -1.46 -4.87 36.16
N THR A 152 -2.34 -3.95 35.74
CA THR A 152 -3.15 -4.09 34.50
C THR A 152 -2.44 -3.59 33.25
N GLY A 153 -1.27 -2.99 33.40
CA GLY A 153 -0.44 -2.45 32.32
C GLY A 153 0.58 -3.45 31.77
N VAL A 154 1.64 -2.89 31.26
CA VAL A 154 2.71 -3.65 30.60
C VAL A 154 3.34 -4.71 31.51
N GLU A 155 3.58 -4.36 32.76
CA GLU A 155 4.24 -5.25 33.73
C GLU A 155 3.44 -6.55 33.95
N GLY A 156 2.12 -6.45 34.02
CA GLY A 156 1.25 -7.61 34.17
C GLY A 156 1.28 -8.53 32.95
N CYS A 157 1.25 -7.95 31.74
CA CYS A 157 1.27 -8.70 30.49
C CYS A 157 2.64 -9.29 30.16
N ASN A 158 3.71 -8.53 30.41
CA ASN A 158 5.10 -8.92 30.09
C ASN A 158 5.64 -10.01 31.01
N ARG A 159 4.90 -10.44 32.03
CA ARG A 159 5.25 -11.65 32.79
C ARG A 159 5.30 -12.92 31.90
N CYS A 160 4.56 -12.90 30.78
CA CYS A 160 4.47 -14.01 29.85
C CYS A 160 4.68 -13.59 28.39
N HIS A 161 4.33 -12.35 28.02
CA HIS A 161 4.48 -11.83 26.67
C HIS A 161 5.77 -11.03 26.53
N THR A 162 6.40 -11.14 25.36
CA THR A 162 7.50 -10.25 24.97
C THR A 162 6.97 -8.82 24.90
N ASP A 163 7.73 -7.85 25.35
CA ASP A 163 7.34 -6.44 25.27
C ASP A 163 7.19 -6.03 23.80
N VAL A 164 5.95 -5.81 23.39
CA VAL A 164 5.60 -5.42 22.01
C VAL A 164 6.10 -4.02 21.63
N ARG A 165 6.62 -3.24 22.61
CA ARG A 165 7.21 -1.92 22.42
C ARG A 165 8.69 -1.99 22.06
N ALA A 166 9.34 -3.11 22.36
CA ALA A 166 10.75 -3.30 22.08
C ALA A 166 11.01 -3.08 20.57
N ASP A 167 12.06 -2.38 20.25
CA ASP A 167 12.53 -2.11 18.90
C ASP A 167 11.58 -1.25 18.02
N LEU A 168 10.51 -0.69 18.57
CA LEU A 168 9.63 0.24 17.86
C LEU A 168 10.07 1.68 18.03
N LYS A 169 10.35 2.36 16.92
CA LYS A 169 10.78 3.78 16.92
C LYS A 169 9.65 4.73 17.31
N PHE A 170 8.43 4.43 16.89
CA PHE A 170 7.22 5.19 17.18
C PHE A 170 6.18 4.25 17.76
N LEU A 171 5.63 4.60 18.91
CA LEU A 171 4.60 3.82 19.57
C LEU A 171 3.24 4.45 19.35
N HIS A 172 2.21 3.61 19.20
CA HIS A 172 0.82 4.03 19.23
C HIS A 172 0.45 4.53 20.63
N GLY A 173 -0.38 5.58 20.73
CA GLY A 173 -0.71 6.23 21.99
C GLY A 173 -1.09 5.29 23.14
N PRO A 174 -2.10 4.43 23.02
CA PRO A 174 -2.48 3.45 24.03
C PRO A 174 -1.31 2.52 24.44
N VAL A 175 -0.50 2.09 23.46
CA VAL A 175 0.66 1.23 23.70
C VAL A 175 1.76 1.95 24.47
N THR A 176 1.96 3.26 24.20
CA THR A 176 2.88 4.11 24.97
C THR A 176 2.48 4.18 26.44
N GLN A 177 1.19 4.25 26.71
CA GLN A 177 0.65 4.31 28.07
C GLN A 177 0.57 2.93 28.75
N GLY A 178 0.83 1.84 28.00
CA GLY A 178 0.69 0.48 28.51
C GLY A 178 -0.75 0.02 28.63
N ASP A 179 -1.69 0.70 27.97
CA ASP A 179 -3.12 0.38 28.03
C ASP A 179 -3.47 -0.70 27.01
N CYS A 180 -3.03 -1.92 27.30
CA CYS A 180 -3.30 -3.10 26.47
C CYS A 180 -4.79 -3.43 26.41
N LEU A 181 -5.51 -3.15 27.50
CA LEU A 181 -6.94 -3.48 27.65
C LEU A 181 -7.86 -2.53 26.88
N ALA A 182 -7.35 -1.43 26.36
CA ALA A 182 -8.10 -0.58 25.44
C ALA A 182 -8.48 -1.31 24.14
N CYS A 183 -7.71 -2.33 23.78
CA CYS A 183 -7.90 -3.10 22.55
C CYS A 183 -8.09 -4.61 22.79
N HIS A 184 -7.53 -5.16 23.87
CA HIS A 184 -7.53 -6.60 24.12
C HIS A 184 -8.34 -6.97 25.36
N SER A 185 -9.12 -8.05 25.24
CA SER A 185 -9.75 -8.72 26.40
C SER A 185 -8.77 -9.71 27.01
N PRO A 186 -8.45 -9.63 28.31
CA PRO A 186 -7.50 -10.53 28.94
C PRO A 186 -8.08 -11.92 29.18
N HIS A 187 -9.38 -12.11 29.09
CA HIS A 187 -10.05 -13.37 29.36
C HIS A 187 -10.45 -14.12 28.09
N GLN A 188 -11.34 -13.55 27.29
CA GLN A 188 -11.88 -14.19 26.10
C GLN A 188 -12.56 -13.14 25.20
N SER A 189 -12.69 -13.46 23.91
CA SER A 189 -13.34 -12.61 22.91
C SER A 189 -13.92 -13.43 21.78
N ASP A 190 -14.91 -12.90 21.07
CA ASP A 190 -15.36 -13.46 19.80
C ASP A 190 -14.47 -13.08 18.62
N ASN A 191 -13.53 -12.14 18.84
CA ASN A 191 -12.65 -11.63 17.84
C ASN A 191 -11.25 -12.23 17.94
N ALA A 192 -10.61 -12.44 16.79
CA ALA A 192 -9.23 -12.90 16.72
C ALA A 192 -8.28 -12.00 17.54
N LYS A 193 -7.18 -12.55 18.03
CA LYS A 193 -6.19 -11.82 18.86
C LYS A 193 -6.78 -11.26 20.15
N LEU A 194 -7.92 -11.77 20.63
CA LEU A 194 -8.62 -11.27 21.82
C LEU A 194 -9.01 -9.79 21.72
N LEU A 195 -9.28 -9.27 20.53
CA LEU A 195 -9.74 -7.89 20.39
C LEU A 195 -11.12 -7.71 21.03
N VAL A 196 -11.34 -6.58 21.69
CA VAL A 196 -12.63 -6.28 22.34
C VAL A 196 -13.73 -6.05 21.31
N ASP A 197 -13.37 -5.42 20.19
CA ASP A 197 -14.24 -5.19 19.05
C ASP A 197 -13.76 -5.90 17.80
N PRO A 198 -14.61 -6.12 16.80
CA PRO A 198 -14.19 -6.62 15.50
C PRO A 198 -13.10 -5.73 14.88
N PRO A 199 -12.13 -6.32 14.13
CA PRO A 199 -11.00 -5.56 13.57
C PRO A 199 -11.41 -4.33 12.75
N GLU A 200 -12.54 -4.39 12.07
CA GLU A 200 -13.11 -3.30 11.25
C GLU A 200 -13.64 -2.13 12.08
N THR A 201 -14.03 -2.35 13.32
CA THR A 201 -14.58 -1.32 14.21
C THR A 201 -13.62 -0.92 15.34
N GLN A 202 -12.70 -1.79 15.71
CA GLN A 202 -11.75 -1.57 16.81
C GLN A 202 -10.97 -0.25 16.69
N CYS A 203 -10.46 0.05 15.50
CA CYS A 203 -9.67 1.27 15.29
C CYS A 203 -10.54 2.52 15.27
N VAL A 204 -11.69 2.42 14.64
CA VAL A 204 -12.59 3.57 14.41
C VAL A 204 -13.40 3.96 15.65
N ALA A 205 -13.35 3.18 16.72
CA ALA A 205 -13.86 3.60 18.03
C ALA A 205 -13.17 4.88 18.53
N CYS A 206 -11.90 5.09 18.18
CA CYS A 206 -11.14 6.30 18.49
C CYS A 206 -10.87 7.18 17.28
N HIS A 207 -10.74 6.58 16.09
CA HIS A 207 -10.45 7.28 14.83
C HIS A 207 -11.74 7.62 14.04
N VAL A 208 -12.72 8.22 14.71
CA VAL A 208 -14.07 8.52 14.15
C VAL A 208 -14.02 9.46 12.95
N ASP A 209 -13.16 10.49 12.98
CA ASP A 209 -13.00 11.46 11.89
C ASP A 209 -12.59 10.80 10.57
N PHE A 210 -11.94 9.65 10.67
CA PHE A 210 -11.50 8.88 9.52
C PHE A 210 -12.68 8.26 8.76
N LEU A 211 -13.65 7.71 9.49
CA LEU A 211 -14.89 7.20 8.90
C LEU A 211 -15.69 8.28 8.18
N ASP A 212 -15.80 9.47 8.80
CA ASP A 212 -16.58 10.56 8.22
C ASP A 212 -15.97 11.07 6.92
N LYS A 213 -14.65 11.13 6.84
CA LYS A 213 -13.94 11.42 5.57
C LYS A 213 -14.22 10.37 4.49
N MET A 214 -14.32 9.10 4.85
CA MET A 214 -14.64 8.05 3.89
C MET A 214 -16.09 8.08 3.42
N LYS A 215 -17.05 8.39 4.30
CA LYS A 215 -18.49 8.47 3.96
C LYS A 215 -18.79 9.51 2.88
N GLY A 216 -18.08 10.65 2.90
CA GLY A 216 -18.24 11.72 1.92
C GLY A 216 -17.38 11.57 0.65
N ALA A 217 -16.53 10.57 0.56
CA ALA A 217 -15.57 10.44 -0.52
C ALA A 217 -16.17 9.87 -1.81
N ILE A 218 -15.69 10.34 -2.98
CA ILE A 218 -16.08 9.82 -4.30
C ILE A 218 -15.46 8.44 -4.58
N SER A 219 -14.26 8.20 -4.04
CA SER A 219 -13.61 6.89 -4.09
C SER A 219 -13.03 6.52 -2.74
N VAL A 220 -13.21 5.28 -2.34
CA VAL A 220 -12.71 4.72 -1.09
C VAL A 220 -11.90 3.48 -1.41
N HIS A 221 -10.74 3.34 -0.80
CA HIS A 221 -9.92 2.13 -0.91
C HIS A 221 -10.53 1.05 0.00
N GLU A 222 -11.04 -0.02 -0.57
CA GLU A 222 -11.79 -1.03 0.17
C GLU A 222 -11.04 -1.57 1.40
N PRO A 223 -9.73 -1.90 1.35
CA PRO A 223 -8.99 -2.32 2.54
C PRO A 223 -8.99 -1.30 3.68
N ALA A 224 -9.06 0.00 3.39
CA ALA A 224 -9.11 1.05 4.40
C ALA A 224 -10.39 1.02 5.25
N GLN A 225 -11.46 0.42 4.74
CA GLN A 225 -12.72 0.27 5.49
C GLN A 225 -12.73 -0.93 6.43
N LYS A 226 -11.96 -1.98 6.11
CA LYS A 226 -12.14 -3.30 6.75
C LYS A 226 -10.86 -3.87 7.36
N ASN A 227 -9.69 -3.41 6.93
CA ASN A 227 -8.41 -4.06 7.25
C ASN A 227 -7.29 -3.05 7.50
N CYS A 228 -7.46 -2.20 8.51
CA CYS A 228 -6.44 -1.22 8.92
C CYS A 228 -5.08 -1.89 9.20
N ALA A 229 -5.10 -3.01 9.91
CA ALA A 229 -3.91 -3.78 10.25
C ALA A 229 -3.27 -4.49 9.06
N GLY A 230 -3.89 -4.52 7.89
CA GLY A 230 -3.26 -4.98 6.65
C GLY A 230 -2.12 -4.07 6.19
N CYS A 231 -2.23 -2.77 6.47
CA CYS A 231 -1.25 -1.76 6.12
C CYS A 231 -0.50 -1.20 7.33
N HIS A 232 -1.14 -1.13 8.50
CA HIS A 232 -0.58 -0.53 9.71
C HIS A 232 -0.23 -1.57 10.77
N PHE A 233 0.81 -1.31 11.54
CA PHE A 233 1.12 -2.03 12.78
C PHE A 233 0.40 -1.32 13.95
N PRO A 234 -0.58 -1.96 14.61
CA PRO A 234 -1.39 -1.28 15.62
C PRO A 234 -0.63 -0.93 16.90
N HIS A 235 0.48 -1.58 17.18
CA HIS A 235 1.29 -1.28 18.36
C HIS A 235 2.29 -0.13 18.15
N GLY A 236 2.67 0.14 16.90
CA GLY A 236 3.66 1.14 16.54
C GLY A 236 4.47 0.70 15.33
N GLY A 237 5.55 1.39 14.99
CA GLY A 237 6.35 1.03 13.83
C GLY A 237 7.62 1.87 13.65
N ALA A 238 8.28 1.65 12.51
CA ALA A 238 9.47 2.40 12.12
C ALA A 238 9.15 3.84 11.66
N THR A 239 7.91 4.10 11.23
CA THR A 239 7.42 5.40 10.76
C THR A 239 6.32 5.94 11.66
N LYS A 240 6.06 7.25 11.58
CA LYS A 240 4.97 7.89 12.35
C LYS A 240 3.58 7.38 11.98
N SER A 241 3.42 6.87 10.77
CA SER A 241 2.14 6.28 10.29
C SER A 241 2.05 4.79 10.60
N PHE A 242 3.05 4.20 11.24
CA PHE A 242 3.09 2.77 11.60
C PHE A 242 2.87 1.81 10.42
N VAL A 243 3.19 2.22 9.20
CA VAL A 243 2.99 1.38 8.01
C VAL A 243 3.97 0.19 8.01
N ARG A 244 3.50 -0.95 7.49
CA ARG A 244 4.26 -2.20 7.40
C ARG A 244 5.45 -2.13 6.44
N ALA A 245 5.36 -1.26 5.46
CA ALA A 245 6.41 -0.93 4.50
C ALA A 245 6.15 0.46 3.94
N GLU A 246 7.07 1.02 3.17
CA GLU A 246 6.93 2.34 2.57
C GLU A 246 6.77 2.24 1.04
N GLY A 247 6.04 3.18 0.48
CA GLY A 247 5.91 3.39 -0.94
C GLY A 247 5.45 2.16 -1.72
N GLU A 248 6.16 1.84 -2.81
CA GLU A 248 5.85 0.71 -3.69
C GLU A 248 5.80 -0.63 -2.95
N LYS A 249 6.64 -0.82 -1.92
CA LYS A 249 6.67 -2.08 -1.17
C LYS A 249 5.37 -2.32 -0.40
N LEU A 250 4.76 -1.28 0.13
CA LEU A 250 3.48 -1.41 0.84
C LEU A 250 2.34 -1.71 -0.14
N CYS A 251 2.22 -0.91 -1.18
CA CYS A 251 1.17 -1.09 -2.19
C CYS A 251 1.33 -2.42 -2.94
N GLY A 252 2.58 -2.80 -3.20
CA GLY A 252 2.95 -4.03 -3.89
C GLY A 252 2.56 -5.32 -3.17
N ILE A 253 2.22 -5.29 -1.88
CA ILE A 253 1.71 -6.48 -1.18
C ILE A 253 0.47 -7.03 -1.88
N CYS A 254 -0.40 -6.15 -2.40
CA CYS A 254 -1.62 -6.53 -3.11
C CYS A 254 -1.59 -6.21 -4.60
N HIS A 255 -0.88 -5.16 -5.03
CA HIS A 255 -0.84 -4.68 -6.41
C HIS A 255 0.38 -5.20 -7.21
N GLN A 256 0.81 -6.44 -6.98
CA GLN A 256 2.00 -7.04 -7.60
C GLN A 256 1.92 -7.10 -9.13
N GLU A 257 0.79 -7.53 -9.68
CA GLU A 257 0.60 -7.64 -11.13
C GLU A 257 0.66 -6.28 -11.82
N PHE A 258 0.04 -5.29 -11.21
CA PHE A 258 0.09 -3.91 -11.69
C PHE A 258 1.53 -3.39 -11.72
N LEU A 259 2.28 -3.55 -10.63
CA LEU A 259 3.68 -3.13 -10.56
C LEU A 259 4.57 -3.89 -11.54
N ALA A 260 4.34 -5.20 -11.71
CA ALA A 260 5.06 -6.00 -12.70
C ALA A 260 4.79 -5.52 -14.13
N LYS A 261 3.56 -5.08 -14.43
CA LYS A 261 3.19 -4.49 -15.72
C LYS A 261 3.88 -3.14 -15.94
N THR A 262 3.83 -2.24 -14.95
CA THR A 262 4.40 -0.89 -15.09
C THR A 262 5.93 -0.93 -15.27
N LYS A 263 6.62 -1.88 -14.66
CA LYS A 263 8.06 -2.10 -14.83
C LYS A 263 8.46 -2.57 -16.23
N LYS A 264 7.53 -3.10 -17.02
CA LYS A 264 7.78 -3.54 -18.40
C LYS A 264 7.58 -2.45 -19.43
N PHE A 265 7.00 -1.29 -19.08
CA PHE A 265 6.80 -0.21 -20.02
C PHE A 265 8.12 0.32 -20.57
N LYS A 266 8.15 0.52 -21.89
CA LYS A 266 9.30 1.08 -22.60
C LYS A 266 9.61 2.51 -22.17
N TYR A 267 8.58 3.25 -21.83
CA TYR A 267 8.66 4.66 -21.36
C TYR A 267 7.94 4.76 -20.01
N PRO A 268 8.62 4.46 -18.90
CA PRO A 268 8.04 4.63 -17.57
C PRO A 268 7.88 6.12 -17.28
N HIS A 269 6.83 6.49 -16.54
CA HIS A 269 6.71 7.83 -15.99
C HIS A 269 7.77 8.03 -14.90
N MET A 270 8.53 9.12 -14.94
CA MET A 270 9.67 9.32 -14.04
C MET A 270 9.36 9.16 -12.54
N PRO A 271 8.25 9.68 -12.00
CA PRO A 271 7.91 9.44 -10.60
C PRO A 271 7.83 7.95 -10.22
N MET A 272 7.35 7.10 -11.15
CA MET A 272 7.33 5.64 -10.95
C MET A 272 8.72 5.03 -11.06
N ALA A 273 9.55 5.49 -12.02
CA ALA A 273 10.89 4.97 -12.24
C ALA A 273 11.88 5.36 -11.13
N GLU A 274 11.68 6.49 -10.49
CA GLU A 274 12.53 7.02 -9.41
C GLU A 274 12.11 6.51 -8.02
N GLY A 275 11.14 5.60 -7.94
CA GLY A 275 10.66 5.06 -6.67
C GLY A 275 9.90 6.06 -5.81
N LYS A 276 9.43 7.17 -6.41
CA LYS A 276 8.51 8.07 -5.72
C LYS A 276 7.24 7.32 -5.35
N THR A 277 6.75 7.58 -4.17
CA THR A 277 5.67 6.81 -3.60
C THR A 277 4.36 7.04 -4.36
N CYS A 278 3.52 6.04 -4.41
CA CYS A 278 2.19 6.10 -5.01
C CYS A 278 1.36 7.26 -4.45
N GLU A 279 1.60 7.62 -3.20
CA GLU A 279 0.94 8.69 -2.43
C GLU A 279 1.16 10.09 -2.98
N HIS A 280 2.14 10.31 -3.86
CA HIS A 280 2.27 11.59 -4.56
C HIS A 280 1.08 11.88 -5.47
N CYS A 281 0.44 10.84 -5.98
CA CYS A 281 -0.69 10.94 -6.89
C CYS A 281 -1.99 10.39 -6.31
N HIS A 282 -1.90 9.42 -5.39
CA HIS A 282 -3.04 8.72 -4.82
C HIS A 282 -3.19 8.95 -3.33
N GLN A 283 -4.43 9.06 -2.86
CA GLN A 283 -4.78 9.03 -1.44
C GLN A 283 -5.06 7.57 -1.05
N PRO A 284 -4.29 6.97 -0.12
CA PRO A 284 -4.38 5.53 0.13
C PRO A 284 -5.66 5.09 0.83
N HIS A 285 -6.40 5.99 1.43
CA HIS A 285 -7.63 5.67 2.17
C HIS A 285 -8.90 6.02 1.40
N SER A 286 -9.06 7.29 1.04
CA SER A 286 -10.22 7.79 0.31
C SER A 286 -9.91 9.11 -0.38
N SER A 287 -10.69 9.48 -1.39
CA SER A 287 -10.50 10.72 -2.12
C SER A 287 -11.83 11.31 -2.64
N MET A 288 -11.85 12.63 -2.78
CA MET A 288 -12.89 13.37 -3.51
C MET A 288 -12.70 13.27 -5.04
N GLN A 289 -11.75 12.47 -5.51
CA GLN A 289 -11.50 12.22 -6.92
C GLN A 289 -11.64 10.73 -7.22
N LYS A 290 -12.04 10.38 -8.46
CA LYS A 290 -12.04 8.98 -8.92
C LYS A 290 -10.64 8.39 -8.84
N LYS A 291 -10.56 7.06 -8.71
CA LYS A 291 -9.29 6.29 -8.66
C LYS A 291 -8.35 6.73 -7.54
N LEU A 292 -8.91 7.25 -6.45
CA LEU A 292 -8.14 7.71 -5.28
C LEU A 292 -7.11 8.81 -5.60
N LEU A 293 -7.30 9.60 -6.65
CA LEU A 293 -6.36 10.67 -6.97
C LEU A 293 -6.38 11.75 -5.88
N ALA A 294 -5.20 12.30 -5.58
CA ALA A 294 -5.05 13.36 -4.57
C ALA A 294 -5.72 14.68 -5.01
N GLN A 295 -5.77 14.91 -6.32
CA GLN A 295 -6.37 16.09 -6.95
C GLN A 295 -7.07 15.68 -8.24
N ASN A 296 -7.83 16.59 -8.87
CA ASN A 296 -8.30 16.33 -10.22
C ASN A 296 -7.11 16.15 -11.19
N VAL A 297 -7.33 15.44 -12.29
CA VAL A 297 -6.27 15.03 -13.21
C VAL A 297 -5.43 16.21 -13.69
N SER A 298 -6.05 17.32 -14.07
CA SER A 298 -5.32 18.48 -14.60
C SER A 298 -4.42 19.10 -13.55
N ASP A 299 -4.95 19.38 -12.37
CA ASP A 299 -4.19 20.05 -11.30
C ASP A 299 -3.06 19.14 -10.80
N LEU A 300 -3.33 17.83 -10.74
CA LEU A 300 -2.32 16.83 -10.38
C LEU A 300 -1.14 16.84 -11.37
N CYS A 301 -1.43 16.78 -12.67
CA CYS A 301 -0.37 16.80 -13.69
C CYS A 301 0.40 18.13 -13.70
N ILE A 302 -0.33 19.26 -13.64
CA ILE A 302 0.23 20.60 -13.68
C ILE A 302 1.04 20.91 -12.40
N SER A 303 0.76 20.29 -11.28
CA SER A 303 1.57 20.47 -10.06
C SER A 303 3.08 20.24 -10.28
N CYS A 304 3.43 19.37 -11.25
CA CYS A 304 4.82 19.13 -11.66
C CYS A 304 5.15 19.71 -13.05
N HIS A 305 4.17 19.74 -13.97
CA HIS A 305 4.34 20.17 -15.35
C HIS A 305 4.02 21.66 -15.57
N SER A 306 4.06 22.49 -14.52
CA SER A 306 3.98 23.96 -14.57
C SER A 306 5.35 24.63 -14.62
N LYS A 307 6.39 23.89 -14.92
CA LYS A 307 7.77 24.36 -15.15
C LYS A 307 8.48 23.41 -16.10
N ALA A 308 9.58 23.88 -16.69
CA ALA A 308 10.44 22.99 -17.48
C ALA A 308 10.98 21.87 -16.61
N VAL A 309 10.89 20.63 -17.08
CA VAL A 309 11.37 19.43 -16.38
C VAL A 309 12.53 18.82 -17.17
N GLU A 310 13.70 18.80 -16.58
CA GLU A 310 14.85 18.12 -17.17
C GLU A 310 14.71 16.61 -16.98
N THR A 311 14.90 15.89 -18.07
CA THR A 311 14.98 14.42 -18.06
C THR A 311 16.36 13.99 -18.56
N LYS A 312 16.70 12.74 -18.44
CA LYS A 312 17.99 12.21 -18.93
C LYS A 312 18.21 12.42 -20.44
N THR A 313 17.16 12.59 -21.21
CA THR A 313 17.24 12.64 -22.69
C THR A 313 16.75 13.94 -23.30
N ARG A 314 15.97 14.73 -22.58
CA ARG A 314 15.38 15.99 -23.10
C ARG A 314 14.84 16.86 -21.97
N VAL A 315 14.62 18.12 -22.27
CA VAL A 315 13.86 19.05 -21.43
C VAL A 315 12.41 19.03 -21.89
N LEU A 316 11.49 18.76 -20.94
CA LEU A 316 10.06 18.93 -21.16
C LEU A 316 9.70 20.39 -20.95
N SER A 317 8.91 20.96 -21.87
CA SER A 317 8.45 22.34 -21.76
C SER A 317 7.45 22.51 -20.59
N ASP A 318 7.29 23.73 -20.14
CA ASP A 318 6.23 24.14 -19.23
C ASP A 318 4.87 24.05 -19.93
N ILE A 319 4.17 22.94 -19.68
CA ILE A 319 2.85 22.68 -20.25
C ILE A 319 1.77 23.57 -19.62
N GLY A 320 1.92 23.85 -18.31
CA GLY A 320 1.01 24.76 -17.60
C GLY A 320 1.00 26.14 -18.20
N ALA A 321 2.18 26.74 -18.40
CA ALA A 321 2.30 28.05 -19.04
C ALA A 321 1.78 28.04 -20.50
N GLN A 322 2.09 26.96 -21.24
CA GLN A 322 1.60 26.82 -22.61
C GLN A 322 0.08 26.82 -22.71
N ILE A 323 -0.59 26.05 -21.85
CA ILE A 323 -2.06 25.97 -21.81
C ILE A 323 -2.65 27.32 -21.41
N ASN A 324 -2.12 27.94 -20.37
CA ASN A 324 -2.66 29.18 -19.81
C ASN A 324 -2.47 30.39 -20.73
N ASN A 325 -1.37 30.44 -21.48
CA ASN A 325 -1.01 31.59 -22.33
C ASN A 325 -1.46 31.44 -23.78
N SER A 326 -2.08 30.33 -24.18
CA SER A 326 -2.50 30.08 -25.54
C SER A 326 -3.98 30.37 -25.77
N LYS A 327 -4.31 30.99 -26.89
CA LYS A 327 -5.69 31.36 -27.26
C LYS A 327 -6.59 30.15 -27.57
N TYR A 328 -6.03 29.09 -28.15
CA TYR A 328 -6.76 27.91 -28.57
C TYR A 328 -6.19 26.70 -27.85
N GLN A 329 -7.02 26.03 -27.08
CA GLN A 329 -6.69 24.77 -26.38
C GLN A 329 -7.32 23.60 -27.13
N HIS A 330 -6.58 22.50 -27.27
CA HIS A 330 -7.10 21.27 -27.84
C HIS A 330 -8.28 20.73 -26.98
N GLY A 331 -9.28 20.16 -27.61
CA GLY A 331 -10.55 19.79 -26.96
C GLY A 331 -10.39 19.05 -25.63
N PRO A 332 -9.60 17.96 -25.53
CA PRO A 332 -9.37 17.26 -24.28
C PRO A 332 -8.76 18.14 -23.18
N LEU A 333 -7.89 19.09 -23.53
CA LEU A 333 -7.31 20.01 -22.54
C LEU A 333 -8.31 21.05 -22.05
N GLY A 334 -9.18 21.56 -22.92
CA GLY A 334 -10.30 22.37 -22.51
C GLY A 334 -11.23 21.69 -21.51
N GLN A 335 -11.30 20.34 -21.57
CA GLN A 335 -12.00 19.47 -20.62
C GLN A 335 -11.12 19.05 -19.44
N LYS A 336 -9.90 19.56 -19.32
CA LYS A 336 -8.92 19.19 -18.26
C LYS A 336 -8.57 17.69 -18.23
N ASN A 337 -8.62 17.01 -19.38
CA ASN A 337 -8.43 15.57 -19.52
C ASN A 337 -7.07 15.21 -20.16
N CYS A 338 -6.01 15.23 -19.38
CA CYS A 338 -4.65 14.86 -19.82
C CYS A 338 -4.57 13.35 -20.18
N VAL A 339 -5.31 12.51 -19.48
CA VAL A 339 -5.29 11.05 -19.68
C VAL A 339 -6.06 10.57 -20.92
N ALA A 340 -6.69 11.48 -21.66
CA ALA A 340 -7.19 11.16 -23.00
C ALA A 340 -6.06 10.74 -23.96
N CYS A 341 -4.83 11.26 -23.74
CA CYS A 341 -3.67 10.98 -24.57
C CYS A 341 -2.51 10.35 -23.83
N HIS A 342 -2.40 10.56 -22.52
CA HIS A 342 -1.27 10.11 -21.70
C HIS A 342 -1.65 9.01 -20.71
N GLU A 343 -0.73 8.07 -20.46
CA GLU A 343 -0.85 7.05 -19.44
C GLU A 343 0.03 7.44 -18.22
N GLY A 344 -0.62 7.71 -17.09
CA GLY A 344 0.03 8.29 -15.90
C GLY A 344 1.13 7.43 -15.26
N HIS A 345 1.16 6.13 -15.53
CA HIS A 345 2.14 5.21 -14.94
C HIS A 345 3.30 4.86 -15.88
N GLY A 346 3.18 5.22 -17.16
CA GLY A 346 4.11 4.87 -18.22
C GLY A 346 3.43 4.12 -19.35
N SER A 347 4.09 3.97 -20.48
CA SER A 347 3.55 3.27 -21.64
C SER A 347 4.65 2.72 -22.56
N ASP A 348 4.25 2.02 -23.63
CA ASP A 348 5.15 1.56 -24.66
C ASP A 348 5.40 2.61 -25.78
N PHE A 349 4.78 3.78 -25.65
CA PHE A 349 4.90 4.87 -26.61
C PHE A 349 5.65 6.09 -26.01
N PRO A 350 6.43 6.82 -26.83
CA PRO A 350 7.14 8.02 -26.38
C PRO A 350 6.21 9.02 -25.71
N SER A 351 6.74 9.81 -24.78
CA SER A 351 5.97 10.79 -23.99
C SER A 351 4.83 10.17 -23.17
N ILE A 352 4.94 8.87 -22.83
CA ILE A 352 3.91 8.11 -22.10
C ILE A 352 2.52 8.22 -22.76
N LEU A 353 2.47 8.25 -24.08
CA LEU A 353 1.20 8.26 -24.81
C LEU A 353 0.51 6.90 -24.70
N ASN A 354 -0.81 6.89 -24.70
CA ASN A 354 -1.59 5.64 -24.64
C ASN A 354 -1.66 4.91 -25.98
N LYS A 355 -1.32 5.60 -27.10
CA LYS A 355 -1.27 5.04 -28.46
C LYS A 355 -0.15 5.62 -29.30
N ALA A 356 0.05 5.03 -30.48
CA ALA A 356 1.08 5.45 -31.40
C ALA A 356 0.86 6.88 -31.93
N PHE A 357 1.91 7.68 -31.86
CA PHE A 357 1.99 9.00 -32.47
C PHE A 357 3.46 9.30 -32.84
N PRO A 358 3.77 9.68 -34.12
CA PRO A 358 5.14 9.88 -34.55
C PRO A 358 5.79 11.08 -33.86
N ASP A 359 7.01 10.88 -33.37
CA ASP A 359 7.84 11.95 -32.79
C ASP A 359 8.67 12.73 -33.83
N LYS A 360 8.80 12.17 -35.05
CA LYS A 360 9.59 12.76 -36.15
C LYS A 360 8.78 13.74 -36.97
N PHE A 361 9.46 14.73 -37.53
CA PHE A 361 8.86 15.70 -38.45
C PHE A 361 8.36 15.06 -39.75
N TYR A 362 9.18 14.20 -40.36
CA TYR A 362 8.81 13.39 -41.50
C TYR A 362 8.47 11.97 -41.02
N THR A 363 7.28 11.52 -41.33
CA THR A 363 6.83 10.14 -41.05
C THR A 363 5.88 9.74 -42.18
N PRO A 364 6.21 8.74 -42.98
CA PRO A 364 5.28 8.19 -43.97
C PRO A 364 3.97 7.80 -43.32
N PHE A 365 2.87 8.09 -44.00
CA PHE A 365 1.55 7.75 -43.49
C PHE A 365 1.35 6.22 -43.45
N THR A 366 0.98 5.73 -42.30
CA THR A 366 0.42 4.38 -42.11
C THR A 366 -0.74 4.48 -41.11
N ASP A 367 -1.74 3.65 -41.27
CA ASP A 367 -2.93 3.66 -40.38
C ASP A 367 -2.53 3.58 -38.90
N LYS A 368 -1.54 2.77 -38.55
CA LYS A 368 -1.12 2.55 -37.17
C LYS A 368 -0.23 3.66 -36.60
N ALA A 369 0.42 4.47 -37.45
CA ALA A 369 1.35 5.49 -36.97
C ALA A 369 0.65 6.64 -36.25
N TYR A 370 -0.63 6.85 -36.52
CA TYR A 370 -1.44 7.97 -36.01
C TYR A 370 -2.67 7.53 -35.21
N ASP A 371 -2.63 6.32 -34.64
CA ASP A 371 -3.74 5.75 -33.87
C ASP A 371 -4.24 6.67 -32.77
N LEU A 372 -3.31 7.43 -32.13
CA LEU A 372 -3.68 8.41 -31.10
C LEU A 372 -4.65 9.48 -31.61
N CYS A 373 -4.36 10.05 -32.78
CA CYS A 373 -5.17 11.12 -33.34
C CYS A 373 -6.52 10.61 -33.87
N PHE A 374 -6.50 9.43 -34.48
CA PHE A 374 -7.68 8.82 -35.12
C PHE A 374 -8.64 8.15 -34.15
N GLU A 375 -8.38 8.18 -32.85
CA GLU A 375 -9.42 7.86 -31.86
C GLU A 375 -10.57 8.87 -31.84
N CYS A 376 -10.27 10.12 -32.21
CA CYS A 376 -11.23 11.22 -32.18
C CYS A 376 -11.40 11.89 -33.55
N HIS A 377 -10.37 11.88 -34.37
CA HIS A 377 -10.38 12.49 -35.71
C HIS A 377 -10.67 11.46 -36.78
N ASP A 378 -11.56 11.79 -37.73
CA ASP A 378 -11.84 10.89 -38.86
C ASP A 378 -10.62 10.80 -39.78
N LYS A 379 -10.08 9.61 -39.97
CA LYS A 379 -8.91 9.39 -40.85
C LYS A 379 -9.17 9.68 -42.33
N LYS A 380 -10.44 9.82 -42.76
CA LYS A 380 -10.80 10.23 -44.13
C LYS A 380 -10.12 11.55 -44.55
N ILE A 381 -9.80 12.42 -43.59
CA ILE A 381 -9.09 13.69 -43.86
C ILE A 381 -7.75 13.51 -44.56
N VAL A 382 -7.11 12.33 -44.50
CA VAL A 382 -5.79 12.07 -45.11
C VAL A 382 -5.77 10.97 -46.17
N LEU A 383 -6.89 10.25 -46.38
CA LEU A 383 -6.87 9.03 -47.21
C LEU A 383 -6.99 9.26 -48.73
N LYS A 384 -7.67 10.34 -49.15
CA LYS A 384 -7.99 10.56 -50.56
C LYS A 384 -7.37 11.88 -51.02
N GLN A 385 -6.75 11.86 -52.20
CA GLN A 385 -6.17 13.06 -52.82
C GLN A 385 -7.22 14.10 -53.18
N ARG A 386 -8.42 13.66 -53.59
CA ARG A 386 -9.55 14.52 -53.78
C ARG A 386 -10.69 14.14 -52.84
N SER A 387 -11.12 15.10 -52.04
CA SER A 387 -12.15 14.86 -51.03
C SER A 387 -12.70 16.17 -50.49
N THR A 388 -13.92 16.16 -50.07
CA THR A 388 -14.61 17.22 -49.32
C THR A 388 -14.64 16.95 -47.82
N ASP A 389 -14.08 15.82 -47.34
CA ASP A 389 -14.08 15.42 -45.93
C ASP A 389 -13.19 16.31 -45.03
N THR A 390 -12.38 17.15 -45.63
CA THR A 390 -11.50 18.11 -44.90
C THR A 390 -11.77 19.55 -45.27
N ALA A 391 -11.66 20.44 -44.29
CA ALA A 391 -11.68 21.89 -44.54
C ALA A 391 -10.33 22.44 -45.06
N PHE A 392 -9.23 21.69 -44.96
CA PHE A 392 -7.95 22.04 -45.55
C PHE A 392 -7.86 21.46 -46.96
N ARG A 393 -8.57 22.12 -47.89
CA ARG A 393 -8.65 21.75 -49.29
C ARG A 393 -8.75 22.98 -50.19
N ASN A 394 -8.26 22.84 -51.39
CA ASN A 394 -8.38 23.85 -52.46
C ASN A 394 -9.32 23.29 -53.58
N GLY A 395 -10.53 23.81 -53.65
CA GLY A 395 -11.60 23.06 -54.32
C GLY A 395 -11.84 21.70 -53.67
N ASP A 396 -11.68 20.63 -54.42
CA ASP A 396 -11.70 19.24 -53.94
C ASP A 396 -10.30 18.64 -53.67
N LEU A 397 -9.24 19.38 -53.98
CA LEU A 397 -7.86 18.94 -53.74
C LEU A 397 -7.56 18.95 -52.24
N ASN A 398 -7.40 17.78 -51.67
CA ASN A 398 -7.12 17.58 -50.25
C ASN A 398 -5.68 17.91 -49.89
N LEU A 399 -5.46 19.01 -49.18
CA LEU A 399 -4.14 19.48 -48.78
C LEU A 399 -3.55 18.67 -47.60
N HIS A 400 -4.35 18.05 -46.76
CA HIS A 400 -3.83 17.08 -45.77
C HIS A 400 -3.19 15.89 -46.48
N TYR A 401 -3.87 15.33 -47.50
CA TYR A 401 -3.32 14.21 -48.27
C TYR A 401 -1.97 14.60 -48.90
N LEU A 402 -1.86 15.78 -49.52
CA LEU A 402 -0.60 16.23 -50.15
C LEU A 402 0.56 16.38 -49.17
N HIS A 403 0.27 16.76 -47.91
CA HIS A 403 1.32 16.96 -46.91
C HIS A 403 1.67 15.69 -46.12
N VAL A 404 0.70 14.83 -45.87
CA VAL A 404 0.85 13.69 -44.99
C VAL A 404 1.15 12.40 -45.76
N ASN A 405 0.52 12.22 -46.94
CA ASN A 405 0.50 10.94 -47.66
C ASN A 405 1.52 10.85 -48.80
N ASN A 406 2.67 11.50 -48.61
CA ASN A 406 3.80 11.48 -49.55
C ASN A 406 4.95 10.65 -48.98
N GLU A 407 5.92 10.28 -49.82
CA GLU A 407 7.15 9.58 -49.43
C GLU A 407 7.89 10.29 -48.28
N LYS A 408 7.96 11.63 -48.32
CA LYS A 408 8.37 12.49 -47.22
C LYS A 408 7.18 13.13 -46.54
N GLY A 409 6.19 12.30 -46.16
CA GLY A 409 4.99 12.74 -45.47
C GLY A 409 5.31 13.46 -44.17
N ARG A 410 4.70 14.62 -43.96
CA ARG A 410 4.85 15.38 -42.71
C ARG A 410 3.90 14.83 -41.66
N SER A 411 4.40 14.62 -40.45
CA SER A 411 3.53 14.23 -39.33
C SER A 411 2.57 15.38 -38.96
N CYS A 412 1.47 15.04 -38.32
CA CYS A 412 0.47 16.01 -37.87
C CYS A 412 1.10 17.13 -37.03
N ARG A 413 2.07 16.76 -36.18
CA ARG A 413 2.82 17.72 -35.35
C ARG A 413 3.74 18.66 -36.09
N ALA A 414 4.01 18.41 -37.36
CA ALA A 414 4.78 19.37 -38.19
C ALA A 414 4.02 20.69 -38.42
N CYS A 415 2.69 20.67 -38.32
CA CYS A 415 1.85 21.83 -38.47
C CYS A 415 0.97 22.10 -37.25
N HIS A 416 0.49 21.08 -36.56
CA HIS A 416 -0.42 21.22 -35.42
C HIS A 416 0.32 21.12 -34.08
N HIS A 417 -0.11 21.95 -33.12
CA HIS A 417 0.29 21.82 -31.74
C HIS A 417 -0.70 20.94 -30.99
N GLU A 418 -0.20 19.90 -30.31
CA GLU A 418 -1.00 18.87 -29.65
C GLU A 418 -1.74 19.40 -28.42
N HIS A 419 -1.18 20.42 -27.76
CA HIS A 419 -1.74 20.94 -26.51
C HIS A 419 -2.51 22.25 -26.75
N ALA A 420 -1.84 23.30 -27.20
CA ALA A 420 -2.43 24.62 -27.36
C ALA A 420 -1.60 25.49 -28.30
N SER A 421 -2.22 26.49 -28.91
CA SER A 421 -1.59 27.43 -29.88
C SER A 421 -2.30 28.78 -29.89
N ASN A 422 -1.62 29.83 -30.35
CA ASN A 422 -2.23 31.11 -30.58
C ASN A 422 -2.81 31.26 -32.00
N GLN A 423 -2.59 30.28 -32.88
CA GLN A 423 -3.15 30.26 -34.21
C GLN A 423 -4.40 29.37 -34.32
N PRO A 424 -5.37 29.74 -35.18
CA PRO A 424 -6.57 28.90 -35.38
C PRO A 424 -6.23 27.46 -35.79
N LYS A 425 -7.10 26.52 -35.47
CA LYS A 425 -6.92 25.10 -35.81
C LYS A 425 -5.66 24.49 -35.18
N HIS A 426 -5.17 25.04 -34.08
CA HIS A 426 -3.95 24.62 -33.37
C HIS A 426 -2.70 24.63 -34.27
N ILE A 427 -2.63 25.46 -35.28
CA ILE A 427 -1.44 25.58 -36.11
C ILE A 427 -0.30 26.14 -35.23
N ARG A 428 0.86 25.52 -35.30
CA ARG A 428 2.07 25.98 -34.59
C ARG A 428 2.55 27.32 -35.18
N GLU A 429 3.03 28.24 -34.35
CA GLU A 429 3.70 29.45 -34.76
C GLU A 429 5.08 29.17 -35.32
N GLN A 430 5.70 28.11 -34.83
CA GLN A 430 7.00 27.61 -35.27
C GLN A 430 7.16 26.14 -34.99
N VAL A 431 7.99 25.49 -35.77
CA VAL A 431 8.31 24.07 -35.62
C VAL A 431 9.81 23.85 -35.73
N PRO A 432 10.41 22.98 -34.89
CA PRO A 432 11.82 22.59 -35.02
C PRO A 432 12.06 21.86 -36.36
N PHE A 433 13.03 22.34 -37.11
CA PHE A 433 13.47 21.74 -38.36
C PHE A 433 15.02 21.76 -38.45
N GLY A 434 15.64 20.63 -38.17
CA GLY A 434 17.06 20.53 -37.96
C GLY A 434 17.53 21.42 -36.79
N ARG A 435 18.39 22.43 -37.10
CA ARG A 435 18.92 23.39 -36.13
C ARG A 435 18.08 24.68 -36.05
N TRP A 436 17.04 24.78 -36.85
CA TRP A 436 16.24 25.99 -36.97
C TRP A 436 14.86 25.85 -36.35
N LEU A 437 14.28 26.99 -35.96
CA LEU A 437 12.86 27.10 -35.64
C LEU A 437 12.20 27.73 -36.89
N MET A 438 11.50 26.93 -37.65
CA MET A 438 10.82 27.34 -38.87
C MET A 438 9.46 27.95 -38.50
N ARG A 439 9.26 29.23 -38.86
CA ARG A 439 8.00 29.93 -38.65
C ARG A 439 6.90 29.37 -39.54
N ILE A 440 5.68 29.35 -38.98
CA ILE A 440 4.45 29.04 -39.68
C ILE A 440 3.46 30.17 -39.40
N THR A 441 3.06 30.89 -40.41
CA THR A 441 2.00 31.90 -40.31
C THR A 441 0.77 31.37 -41.03
N PHE A 442 -0.34 31.24 -40.28
CA PHE A 442 -1.59 30.72 -40.82
C PHE A 442 -2.70 31.78 -40.73
N THR A 443 -3.30 32.10 -41.88
CA THR A 443 -4.45 33.00 -41.98
C THR A 443 -5.68 32.17 -42.33
N LYS A 444 -6.75 32.26 -41.53
CA LYS A 444 -8.02 31.61 -41.78
C LYS A 444 -9.00 32.61 -42.42
N THR A 445 -9.64 32.19 -43.51
CA THR A 445 -10.79 32.91 -44.11
C THR A 445 -12.08 32.10 -43.91
N ASN A 446 -13.22 32.62 -44.36
CA ASN A 446 -14.52 31.92 -44.24
C ASN A 446 -14.54 30.61 -45.06
N THR A 447 -14.01 30.64 -46.28
CA THR A 447 -14.04 29.53 -47.25
C THR A 447 -12.67 28.86 -47.42
N GLY A 448 -11.59 29.39 -46.81
CA GLY A 448 -10.26 28.86 -47.02
C GLY A 448 -9.24 29.39 -46.01
N GLY A 449 -8.07 29.73 -46.50
CA GLY A 449 -6.97 30.31 -45.73
C GLY A 449 -5.69 30.46 -46.54
N GLY A 450 -4.65 30.94 -45.87
CA GLY A 450 -3.29 31.03 -46.42
C GLY A 450 -2.28 30.48 -45.41
N CYS A 451 -1.20 29.90 -45.89
CA CYS A 451 -0.13 29.38 -45.09
C CYS A 451 1.22 29.82 -45.65
N ALA A 452 1.97 30.62 -44.87
CA ALA A 452 3.35 30.98 -45.16
C ALA A 452 4.27 30.21 -44.22
N THR A 453 5.17 29.42 -44.77
CA THR A 453 6.08 28.56 -44.02
C THR A 453 7.50 28.68 -44.56
N GLY A 454 8.48 28.19 -43.80
CA GLY A 454 9.84 28.09 -44.33
C GLY A 454 10.05 27.06 -45.44
N CYS A 455 9.04 26.26 -45.77
CA CYS A 455 9.11 25.21 -46.80
C CYS A 455 8.72 25.73 -48.20
N HIS A 456 7.90 26.75 -48.27
CA HIS A 456 7.41 27.36 -49.52
C HIS A 456 6.92 28.78 -49.23
N GLU A 457 6.73 29.58 -50.28
CA GLU A 457 6.07 30.89 -50.21
C GLU A 457 4.64 30.76 -49.70
N GLU A 458 3.99 31.90 -49.44
CA GLU A 458 2.60 31.89 -49.02
C GLU A 458 1.73 31.23 -50.08
N TYR A 459 1.09 30.12 -49.72
CA TYR A 459 0.07 29.46 -50.53
C TYR A 459 -1.29 29.70 -49.92
N LYS A 460 -2.24 30.11 -50.77
CA LYS A 460 -3.65 30.28 -50.42
C LYS A 460 -4.47 29.10 -50.90
N TYR A 461 -5.57 28.86 -50.25
CA TYR A 461 -6.53 27.81 -50.62
C TYR A 461 -7.95 28.30 -50.35
N ASP A 462 -8.87 27.88 -51.18
CA ASP A 462 -10.28 28.13 -51.00
C ASP A 462 -11.09 26.88 -51.38
N ARG A 463 -12.10 26.57 -50.56
CA ARG A 463 -12.93 25.36 -50.75
C ARG A 463 -13.99 25.49 -51.85
N GLU A 464 -14.39 26.73 -52.10
CA GLU A 464 -15.49 27.05 -53.08
C GLU A 464 -14.91 27.53 -54.42
N HIS A 465 -13.86 28.30 -54.37
CA HIS A 465 -13.19 28.88 -55.54
C HIS A 465 -11.71 28.52 -55.51
N SER A 466 -11.30 27.45 -56.16
CA SER A 466 -9.94 26.95 -56.19
C SER A 466 -8.94 28.06 -56.58
N VAL A 467 -7.90 28.27 -55.79
CA VAL A 467 -6.84 29.25 -55.98
C VAL A 467 -5.68 28.63 -56.76
N THR A 468 -5.21 29.29 -57.79
CA THR A 468 -3.96 28.91 -58.45
C THR A 468 -2.80 29.63 -57.79
N ASN A 469 -1.95 28.91 -57.04
CA ASN A 469 -0.73 29.45 -56.47
C ASN A 469 0.39 29.43 -57.54
N LYS A 470 1.03 30.53 -57.79
CA LYS A 470 2.17 30.59 -58.73
C LYS A 470 3.35 29.84 -58.10
N THR A 471 3.78 28.77 -58.73
CA THR A 471 5.07 28.13 -58.41
C THR A 471 6.17 28.83 -59.20
N GLU A 472 6.97 29.70 -58.57
CA GLU A 472 8.25 30.09 -59.17
C GLU A 472 9.11 28.81 -59.26
N LYS A 473 9.43 28.41 -60.49
CA LYS A 473 10.46 27.41 -60.71
C LYS A 473 11.76 28.03 -60.22
N ARG A 474 12.29 27.55 -59.10
CA ARG A 474 13.67 27.80 -58.71
C ARG A 474 14.54 27.19 -59.81
N SER A 475 15.13 28.00 -60.63
CA SER A 475 16.19 27.67 -61.59
C SER A 475 17.42 27.18 -60.85
#